data_88456b5cf3f2d3a6045aa97a6d394b2c
#
_entry.id   88456b5cf3f2d3a6045aa97a6d394b2c
#
_cell.length_a   1.000
_cell.length_b   1.000
_cell.length_c   1.000
_cell.angle_alpha   90.00
_cell.angle_beta   90.00
_cell.angle_gamma   90.00
#
_symmetry.space_group_name_H-M   'P 1'
#
loop_
_entity.id
_entity.type
_entity.pdbx_description
1 polymer ?
#
loop_
_entity_poly.entity_id
_entity_poly.type
_entity_poly.pdbx_seq_one_letter_code
_entity_poly.pdbx_strand_id
1 'polypeptide(L)'
;MSFKIFKFNCCGLDVHKTWIYACIGITDSNNRTEYKQARFSSFSKGLHQLCVWLAKYNCNDVCMESTGKYWIPVFNILEQHKIRVTLSHPKYTKPMKGNKTDRKDAKWIGDLYMCGMVKPSFIPPADIRELRDLVRYRFKLTCMITGEKNRAQNCLTVSNLKLDDVFSDVFGKSSRSITEQILQHPGEKFDVSPFVDSRCKTPIEEIQAAVDGNISKEQAVKLRQCLDHIDELQKHISEVEQEILRFSDKYEAALNLIRTVPGFDKNPMTAIQVLSEIGGDMSVFPTAKHLVSWVGCCPRNDKSDRKIKSTRISCAGSYFKPVLVQIANALIKSKKHFEFTTRYKRIKTRRGHKKAIIARCRMILTAIWHILTDLKPYTSDGFLESRPVKKEKVLTTSQALNLLRQRGYLIKDEPSPVS
;
A
#
# COMPACT_ATOMS: atom_id res chain seq x y z
N MET A 1 -15.55 -17.77 36.19
CA MET A 1 -14.47 -18.27 35.32
C MET A 1 -13.25 -17.39 35.52
N SER A 2 -12.15 -17.95 36.04
CA SER A 2 -10.89 -17.22 36.09
C SER A 2 -10.25 -17.20 34.69
N PHE A 3 -9.80 -16.08 34.20
CA PHE A 3 -9.06 -16.01 32.94
C PHE A 3 -7.71 -16.73 33.09
N LYS A 4 -7.33 -17.53 32.08
CA LYS A 4 -6.02 -18.20 32.07
C LYS A 4 -4.93 -17.14 31.87
N ILE A 5 -3.95 -17.12 32.74
CA ILE A 5 -2.77 -16.24 32.66
C ILE A 5 -1.71 -16.93 31.80
N PHE A 6 -1.21 -16.24 30.79
CA PHE A 6 -0.16 -16.71 29.87
C PHE A 6 1.18 -16.03 30.15
N LYS A 7 1.18 -14.81 30.74
CA LYS A 7 2.37 -14.06 31.09
C LYS A 7 2.31 -13.66 32.55
N PHE A 8 3.20 -14.24 33.35
CA PHE A 8 3.21 -14.07 34.80
C PHE A 8 3.92 -12.77 35.25
N ASN A 9 4.75 -12.18 34.40
CA ASN A 9 5.41 -10.90 34.63
C ASN A 9 5.40 -10.09 33.33
N CYS A 10 4.62 -9.04 33.26
CA CYS A 10 4.55 -8.16 32.10
C CYS A 10 4.10 -6.75 32.48
N CYS A 11 4.36 -5.80 31.58
CA CYS A 11 4.03 -4.38 31.77
C CYS A 11 3.10 -3.88 30.68
N GLY A 12 2.03 -3.19 31.07
CA GLY A 12 1.22 -2.36 30.16
C GLY A 12 1.72 -0.91 30.20
N LEU A 13 1.86 -0.28 29.04
CA LEU A 13 2.20 1.12 28.90
C LEU A 13 1.06 1.89 28.21
N ASP A 14 0.64 2.98 28.86
CA ASP A 14 -0.14 4.02 28.22
C ASP A 14 0.79 5.20 27.87
N VAL A 15 0.93 5.44 26.55
CA VAL A 15 1.95 6.35 26.00
C VAL A 15 1.30 7.65 25.53
N HIS A 16 1.69 8.76 26.18
CA HIS A 16 1.31 10.12 25.81
C HIS A 16 2.49 10.91 25.22
N LYS A 17 2.20 12.12 24.75
CA LYS A 17 3.21 13.02 24.18
C LYS A 17 4.30 13.38 25.19
N THR A 18 3.97 13.63 26.46
CA THR A 18 4.86 14.17 27.47
C THR A 18 5.20 13.20 28.59
N TRP A 19 4.43 12.11 28.73
CA TRP A 19 4.65 11.08 29.77
C TRP A 19 4.19 9.70 29.31
N ILE A 20 4.63 8.71 30.07
CA ILE A 20 4.26 7.31 29.94
C ILE A 20 3.79 6.84 31.31
N TYR A 21 2.61 6.25 31.36
CA TYR A 21 2.16 5.51 32.52
C TYR A 21 2.47 4.03 32.34
N ALA A 22 3.14 3.43 33.32
CA ALA A 22 3.55 2.03 33.31
C ALA A 22 2.90 1.26 34.46
N CYS A 23 2.42 0.05 34.16
CA CYS A 23 1.87 -0.84 35.15
C CYS A 23 2.43 -2.26 34.94
N ILE A 24 3.33 -2.71 35.81
CA ILE A 24 3.79 -4.10 35.85
C ILE A 24 2.78 -4.91 36.65
N GLY A 25 2.36 -6.04 36.11
CA GLY A 25 1.64 -7.07 36.83
C GLY A 25 2.54 -8.30 37.05
N ILE A 26 2.69 -8.72 38.28
CA ILE A 26 3.44 -9.92 38.68
C ILE A 26 2.46 -10.89 39.30
N THR A 27 2.32 -12.06 38.71
CA THR A 27 1.36 -13.09 39.18
C THR A 27 2.13 -14.23 39.83
N ASP A 28 1.70 -14.62 41.02
CA ASP A 28 2.26 -15.74 41.77
C ASP A 28 1.68 -17.10 41.32
N SER A 29 2.19 -18.17 41.90
CA SER A 29 1.72 -19.55 41.68
C SER A 29 0.24 -19.78 42.07
N ASN A 30 -0.33 -18.91 42.90
CA ASN A 30 -1.71 -18.98 43.38
C ASN A 30 -2.64 -18.10 42.50
N ASN A 31 -2.16 -17.62 41.34
CA ASN A 31 -2.88 -16.72 40.45
C ASN A 31 -3.27 -15.36 41.09
N ARG A 32 -2.52 -14.91 42.12
CA ARG A 32 -2.68 -13.56 42.67
C ARG A 32 -1.72 -12.61 41.97
N THR A 33 -2.24 -11.49 41.46
CA THR A 33 -1.45 -10.51 40.74
C THR A 33 -1.19 -9.29 41.59
N GLU A 34 0.08 -9.00 41.83
CA GLU A 34 0.54 -7.73 42.41
C GLU A 34 0.87 -6.72 41.32
N TYR A 35 0.47 -5.45 41.53
CA TYR A 35 0.68 -4.39 40.55
C TYR A 35 1.67 -3.36 41.06
N LYS A 36 2.70 -3.05 40.27
CA LYS A 36 3.61 -1.94 40.47
C LYS A 36 3.33 -0.88 39.40
N GLN A 37 3.16 0.36 39.80
CA GLN A 37 2.81 1.44 38.90
C GLN A 37 3.77 2.61 39.02
N ALA A 38 4.14 3.22 37.92
CA ALA A 38 5.01 4.39 37.88
C ALA A 38 4.67 5.26 36.66
N ARG A 39 5.04 6.54 36.76
CA ARG A 39 4.93 7.51 35.66
C ARG A 39 6.33 7.98 35.28
N PHE A 40 6.62 8.03 34.00
CA PHE A 40 7.90 8.46 33.44
C PHE A 40 7.68 9.61 32.46
N SER A 41 8.68 10.46 32.33
CA SER A 41 8.73 11.45 31.28
C SER A 41 9.02 10.77 29.92
N SER A 42 8.45 11.30 28.84
CA SER A 42 8.75 10.87 27.48
C SER A 42 10.11 11.35 26.94
N PHE A 43 10.84 12.19 27.70
CA PHE A 43 12.22 12.54 27.36
C PHE A 43 13.16 11.34 27.51
N SER A 44 14.26 11.32 26.76
CA SER A 44 15.21 10.18 26.75
C SER A 44 15.64 9.73 28.15
N LYS A 45 15.93 10.66 29.06
CA LYS A 45 16.25 10.34 30.48
C LYS A 45 15.12 9.55 31.16
N GLY A 46 13.86 9.95 30.94
CA GLY A 46 12.70 9.25 31.50
C GLY A 46 12.49 7.86 30.89
N LEU A 47 12.77 7.70 29.59
CA LEU A 47 12.71 6.40 28.93
C LEU A 47 13.78 5.44 29.43
N HIS A 48 14.99 5.90 29.66
CA HIS A 48 16.02 5.09 30.31
C HIS A 48 15.67 4.75 31.78
N GLN A 49 15.07 5.66 32.53
CA GLN A 49 14.54 5.37 33.86
C GLN A 49 13.45 4.29 33.83
N LEU A 50 12.57 4.29 32.80
CA LEU A 50 11.59 3.22 32.59
C LEU A 50 12.31 1.87 32.39
N CYS A 51 13.38 1.81 31.57
CA CYS A 51 14.14 0.58 31.36
C CYS A 51 14.76 0.07 32.67
N VAL A 52 15.39 0.96 33.48
CA VAL A 52 15.93 0.61 34.79
C VAL A 52 14.85 0.09 35.73
N TRP A 53 13.69 0.74 35.74
CA TRP A 53 12.56 0.33 36.58
C TRP A 53 12.01 -1.04 36.16
N LEU A 54 11.89 -1.33 34.86
CA LEU A 54 11.49 -2.63 34.34
C LEU A 54 12.52 -3.73 34.76
N ALA A 55 13.82 -3.44 34.63
CA ALA A 55 14.87 -4.35 35.02
C ALA A 55 14.83 -4.66 36.53
N LYS A 56 14.55 -3.67 37.40
CA LYS A 56 14.39 -3.84 38.85
C LYS A 56 13.35 -4.92 39.21
N TYR A 57 12.31 -5.07 38.40
CA TYR A 57 11.25 -6.06 38.61
C TYR A 57 11.37 -7.26 37.65
N ASN A 58 12.51 -7.45 37.00
CA ASN A 58 12.75 -8.54 36.03
C ASN A 58 11.66 -8.61 34.92
N CYS A 59 11.09 -7.45 34.55
CA CYS A 59 10.02 -7.38 33.56
C CYS A 59 10.59 -7.17 32.15
N ASN A 60 10.63 -8.23 31.34
CA ASN A 60 11.17 -8.21 29.97
C ASN A 60 10.08 -8.25 28.90
N ASP A 61 8.80 -8.24 29.28
CA ASP A 61 7.65 -8.26 28.38
C ASP A 61 6.80 -7.01 28.57
N VAL A 62 6.69 -6.21 27.53
CA VAL A 62 5.94 -4.95 27.55
C VAL A 62 4.89 -4.93 26.45
N CYS A 63 3.70 -4.44 26.78
CA CYS A 63 2.64 -4.17 25.81
C CYS A 63 2.29 -2.68 25.81
N MET A 64 2.14 -2.08 24.63
CA MET A 64 1.69 -0.70 24.47
C MET A 64 0.73 -0.54 23.29
N GLU A 65 -0.05 0.54 23.31
CA GLU A 65 -0.96 0.89 22.23
C GLU A 65 -0.29 1.74 21.16
N SER A 66 -0.63 1.53 19.87
CA SER A 66 -0.10 2.27 18.74
C SER A 66 -0.82 3.60 18.50
N THR A 67 -0.93 4.45 19.54
CA THR A 67 -1.57 5.75 19.43
C THR A 67 -0.62 6.79 18.82
N GLY A 68 -1.00 7.34 17.66
CA GLY A 68 -0.19 8.34 16.95
C GLY A 68 1.21 7.84 16.58
N LYS A 69 2.23 8.69 16.83
CA LYS A 69 3.66 8.35 16.62
C LYS A 69 4.45 8.32 17.95
N TYR A 70 3.83 8.58 19.08
CA TYR A 70 4.50 8.73 20.37
C TYR A 70 5.08 7.40 20.89
N TRP A 71 4.55 6.28 20.46
CA TRP A 71 5.07 4.95 20.80
C TRP A 71 6.44 4.63 20.17
N ILE A 72 6.80 5.29 19.04
CA ILE A 72 8.00 4.96 18.27
C ILE A 72 9.29 5.14 19.09
N PRO A 73 9.56 6.30 19.72
CA PRO A 73 10.77 6.47 20.54
C PRO A 73 10.79 5.54 21.74
N VAL A 74 9.65 5.27 22.37
CA VAL A 74 9.54 4.30 23.48
C VAL A 74 9.91 2.90 23.01
N PHE A 75 9.32 2.47 21.89
CA PHE A 75 9.61 1.17 21.27
C PHE A 75 11.11 1.01 20.99
N ASN A 76 11.71 2.00 20.32
CA ASN A 76 13.11 1.94 19.93
C ASN A 76 14.06 1.81 21.15
N ILE A 77 13.83 2.57 22.22
CA ILE A 77 14.64 2.49 23.43
C ILE A 77 14.45 1.16 24.16
N LEU A 78 13.22 0.67 24.28
CA LEU A 78 12.96 -0.63 24.90
C LEU A 78 13.61 -1.77 24.09
N GLU A 79 13.54 -1.72 22.76
CA GLU A 79 14.18 -2.69 21.85
C GLU A 79 15.72 -2.68 22.00
N GLN A 80 16.35 -1.50 22.08
CA GLN A 80 17.79 -1.35 22.36
C GLN A 80 18.21 -2.00 23.68
N HIS A 81 17.34 -1.94 24.69
CA HIS A 81 17.53 -2.62 25.97
C HIS A 81 17.11 -4.10 25.96
N LYS A 82 16.84 -4.69 24.78
CA LYS A 82 16.43 -6.10 24.60
C LYS A 82 15.13 -6.48 25.33
N ILE A 83 14.28 -5.51 25.62
CA ILE A 83 12.95 -5.72 26.18
C ILE A 83 11.99 -6.10 25.04
N ARG A 84 11.25 -7.17 25.20
CA ARG A 84 10.24 -7.60 24.21
C ARG A 84 9.03 -6.69 24.24
N VAL A 85 8.79 -6.01 23.15
CA VAL A 85 7.68 -5.05 23.03
C VAL A 85 6.59 -5.59 22.10
N THR A 86 5.39 -5.72 22.61
CA THR A 86 4.19 -6.01 21.82
C THR A 86 3.42 -4.73 21.60
N LEU A 87 3.33 -4.29 20.34
CA LEU A 87 2.50 -3.16 19.96
C LEU A 87 1.11 -3.65 19.57
N SER A 88 0.06 -3.07 20.15
CA SER A 88 -1.32 -3.39 19.84
C SER A 88 -2.04 -2.23 19.16
N HIS A 89 -2.99 -2.56 18.29
CA HIS A 89 -3.86 -1.55 17.69
C HIS A 89 -4.97 -1.16 18.69
N PRO A 90 -5.31 0.15 18.83
CA PRO A 90 -6.32 0.68 19.77
C PRO A 90 -7.67 -0.05 19.73
N LYS A 91 -8.04 -0.59 18.60
CA LYS A 91 -9.28 -1.37 18.44
C LYS A 91 -9.36 -2.60 19.37
N TYR A 92 -8.20 -3.18 19.72
CA TYR A 92 -8.12 -4.42 20.51
C TYR A 92 -7.82 -4.16 22.00
N THR A 93 -7.43 -2.93 22.33
CA THR A 93 -7.09 -2.51 23.71
C THR A 93 -8.11 -1.55 24.31
N LYS A 94 -9.13 -1.15 23.55
CA LYS A 94 -10.13 -0.16 23.98
C LYS A 94 -10.84 -0.65 25.25
N PRO A 95 -10.75 0.09 26.37
CA PRO A 95 -11.44 -0.25 27.60
C PRO A 95 -12.97 -0.10 27.45
N MET A 96 -13.71 -0.79 28.30
CA MET A 96 -15.14 -0.58 28.45
C MET A 96 -15.41 0.84 28.96
N LYS A 97 -16.56 1.40 28.62
CA LYS A 97 -16.97 2.75 29.06
C LYS A 97 -16.95 2.86 30.60
N GLY A 98 -16.30 3.89 31.12
CA GLY A 98 -16.20 4.18 32.55
C GLY A 98 -15.26 5.35 32.82
N ASN A 99 -14.99 5.67 34.10
CA ASN A 99 -14.05 6.71 34.49
C ASN A 99 -12.63 6.37 34.06
N LYS A 100 -12.20 6.98 32.95
CA LYS A 100 -10.93 6.74 32.29
C LYS A 100 -9.82 7.54 32.98
N THR A 101 -8.71 6.87 33.32
CA THR A 101 -7.47 7.50 33.78
C THR A 101 -6.30 6.74 33.18
N ASP A 102 -5.19 7.42 32.88
CA ASP A 102 -3.97 6.82 32.30
C ASP A 102 -3.47 5.64 33.13
N ARG A 103 -3.60 5.74 34.44
CA ARG A 103 -3.27 4.68 35.41
C ARG A 103 -4.09 3.40 35.20
N LYS A 104 -5.39 3.56 34.95
CA LYS A 104 -6.31 2.43 34.68
C LYS A 104 -6.06 1.88 33.28
N ASP A 105 -5.73 2.75 32.31
CA ASP A 105 -5.50 2.33 30.93
C ASP A 105 -4.20 1.51 30.82
N ALA A 106 -3.10 1.93 31.45
CA ALA A 106 -1.85 1.15 31.52
C ALA A 106 -2.07 -0.21 32.18
N LYS A 107 -2.84 -0.25 33.31
CA LYS A 107 -3.19 -1.53 33.95
C LYS A 107 -4.02 -2.41 33.05
N TRP A 108 -5.03 -1.87 32.40
CA TRP A 108 -5.91 -2.61 31.48
C TRP A 108 -5.16 -3.21 30.31
N ILE A 109 -4.21 -2.47 29.69
CA ILE A 109 -3.33 -2.98 28.62
C ILE A 109 -2.50 -4.17 29.14
N GLY A 110 -1.95 -4.04 30.37
CA GLY A 110 -1.21 -5.11 31.03
C GLY A 110 -2.08 -6.35 31.29
N ASP A 111 -3.27 -6.18 31.82
CA ASP A 111 -4.21 -7.28 32.13
C ASP A 111 -4.61 -8.03 30.85
N LEU A 112 -4.95 -7.34 29.77
CA LEU A 112 -5.22 -7.97 28.48
C LEU A 112 -4.01 -8.73 27.92
N TYR A 113 -2.82 -8.19 28.11
CA TYR A 113 -1.60 -8.82 27.64
C TYR A 113 -1.24 -10.07 28.48
N MET A 114 -1.44 -10.03 29.79
CA MET A 114 -1.31 -11.18 30.68
C MET A 114 -2.22 -12.35 30.25
N CYS A 115 -3.46 -12.04 29.89
CA CYS A 115 -4.47 -13.02 29.48
C CYS A 115 -4.31 -13.46 28.01
N GLY A 116 -3.29 -13.01 27.26
CA GLY A 116 -3.11 -13.36 25.86
C GLY A 116 -4.19 -12.81 24.92
N MET A 117 -4.95 -11.80 25.36
CA MET A 117 -6.08 -11.22 24.61
C MET A 117 -5.65 -10.11 23.65
N VAL A 118 -4.36 -9.75 23.63
CA VAL A 118 -3.81 -8.73 22.76
C VAL A 118 -3.41 -9.33 21.43
N LYS A 119 -3.89 -8.72 20.34
CA LYS A 119 -3.42 -9.06 19.00
C LYS A 119 -2.20 -8.20 18.63
N PRO A 120 -1.01 -8.81 18.45
CA PRO A 120 0.19 -8.04 18.11
C PRO A 120 0.08 -7.42 16.72
N SER A 121 0.59 -6.19 16.60
CA SER A 121 0.84 -5.54 15.31
C SER A 121 2.20 -5.96 14.79
N PHE A 122 2.31 -6.15 13.47
CA PHE A 122 3.60 -6.44 12.84
C PHE A 122 4.48 -5.18 12.82
N ILE A 123 5.62 -5.26 13.47
CA ILE A 123 6.68 -4.25 13.47
C ILE A 123 7.94 -4.92 12.90
N PRO A 124 8.46 -4.44 11.76
CA PRO A 124 9.68 -4.99 11.19
C PRO A 124 10.90 -4.55 12.00
N PRO A 125 12.08 -5.18 11.74
CA PRO A 125 13.36 -4.79 12.32
C PRO A 125 13.68 -3.30 12.11
N ALA A 126 14.55 -2.73 12.94
CA ALA A 126 14.86 -1.29 12.97
C ALA A 126 15.25 -0.76 11.59
N ASP A 127 16.13 -1.46 10.90
CA ASP A 127 16.64 -1.10 9.58
C ASP A 127 15.55 -1.09 8.48
N ILE A 128 14.62 -2.03 8.53
CA ILE A 128 13.44 -2.00 7.65
C ILE A 128 12.50 -0.85 8.02
N ARG A 129 12.42 -0.46 9.31
CA ARG A 129 11.61 0.70 9.72
C ARG A 129 12.21 2.00 9.19
N GLU A 130 13.51 2.15 9.20
CA GLU A 130 14.23 3.29 8.63
C GLU A 130 14.00 3.39 7.13
N LEU A 131 14.23 2.29 6.40
CA LEU A 131 13.94 2.20 4.97
C LEU A 131 12.47 2.52 4.67
N ARG A 132 11.54 1.96 5.45
CA ARG A 132 10.09 2.21 5.31
C ARG A 132 9.74 3.69 5.50
N ASP A 133 10.36 4.38 6.43
CA ASP A 133 10.08 5.81 6.67
C ASP A 133 10.52 6.67 5.49
N LEU A 134 11.71 6.42 4.93
CA LEU A 134 12.20 7.09 3.72
C LEU A 134 11.29 6.82 2.50
N VAL A 135 10.92 5.56 2.27
CA VAL A 135 10.03 5.16 1.15
C VAL A 135 8.65 5.81 1.29
N ARG A 136 8.10 5.89 2.50
CA ARG A 136 6.83 6.57 2.76
C ARG A 136 6.95 8.08 2.62
N TYR A 137 8.10 8.67 2.96
CA TYR A 137 8.35 10.08 2.74
C TYR A 137 8.42 10.40 1.24
N ARG A 138 9.16 9.60 0.47
CA ARG A 138 9.16 9.69 -1.00
C ARG A 138 7.75 9.64 -1.59
N PHE A 139 6.91 8.72 -1.12
CA PHE A 139 5.51 8.64 -1.56
C PHE A 139 4.74 9.95 -1.28
N LYS A 140 4.95 10.58 -0.13
CA LYS A 140 4.33 11.86 0.20
C LYS A 140 4.81 12.99 -0.70
N LEU A 141 6.11 13.06 -1.00
CA LEU A 141 6.64 14.03 -1.95
C LEU A 141 6.01 13.87 -3.34
N THR A 142 5.83 12.63 -3.81
CA THR A 142 5.11 12.35 -5.06
C THR A 142 3.64 12.83 -5.01
N CYS A 143 2.97 12.67 -3.88
CA CYS A 143 1.61 13.21 -3.71
C CYS A 143 1.59 14.75 -3.72
N MET A 144 2.62 15.41 -3.16
CA MET A 144 2.76 16.87 -3.21
C MET A 144 2.92 17.37 -4.65
N ILE A 145 3.80 16.71 -5.44
CA ILE A 145 3.94 17.01 -6.88
C ILE A 145 2.61 16.90 -7.61
N THR A 146 1.83 15.83 -7.32
CA THR A 146 0.51 15.67 -7.94
C THR A 146 -0.42 16.83 -7.57
N GLY A 147 -0.36 17.30 -6.32
CA GLY A 147 -1.11 18.46 -5.87
C GLY A 147 -0.71 19.74 -6.62
N GLU A 148 0.59 19.99 -6.80
CA GLU A 148 1.09 21.16 -7.54
C GLU A 148 0.74 21.06 -9.03
N LYS A 149 0.87 19.89 -9.66
CA LYS A 149 0.44 19.67 -11.05
C LYS A 149 -1.04 20.00 -11.24
N ASN A 150 -1.91 19.59 -10.31
CA ASN A 150 -3.33 19.94 -10.39
C ASN A 150 -3.58 21.45 -10.23
N ARG A 151 -2.82 22.14 -9.37
CA ARG A 151 -2.91 23.59 -9.22
C ARG A 151 -2.44 24.32 -10.49
N ALA A 152 -1.31 23.90 -11.07
CA ALA A 152 -0.79 24.43 -12.31
C ALA A 152 -1.79 24.22 -13.47
N GLN A 153 -2.37 23.02 -13.58
CA GLN A 153 -3.42 22.74 -14.57
C GLN A 153 -4.64 23.65 -14.39
N ASN A 154 -5.05 23.92 -13.15
CA ASN A 154 -6.14 24.87 -12.89
C ASN A 154 -5.81 26.28 -13.35
N CYS A 155 -4.56 26.76 -13.19
CA CYS A 155 -4.12 28.06 -13.70
C CYS A 155 -4.23 28.12 -15.22
N LEU A 156 -3.79 27.06 -15.92
CA LEU A 156 -3.90 26.96 -17.38
C LEU A 156 -5.36 26.97 -17.82
N THR A 157 -6.22 26.17 -17.17
CA THR A 157 -7.65 26.06 -17.48
C THR A 157 -8.37 27.41 -17.31
N VAL A 158 -8.12 28.12 -16.20
CA VAL A 158 -8.72 29.44 -15.93
C VAL A 158 -8.26 30.49 -16.98
N SER A 159 -7.05 30.33 -17.51
CA SER A 159 -6.47 31.18 -18.53
C SER A 159 -6.89 30.81 -19.96
N ASN A 160 -7.78 29.83 -20.12
CA ASN A 160 -8.18 29.23 -21.42
C ASN A 160 -7.00 28.68 -22.23
N LEU A 161 -5.95 28.20 -21.56
CA LEU A 161 -4.79 27.54 -22.15
C LEU A 161 -5.03 26.03 -22.10
N LYS A 162 -5.33 25.40 -23.24
CA LYS A 162 -5.81 24.01 -23.33
C LYS A 162 -4.69 23.01 -23.67
N LEU A 163 -3.57 23.10 -22.95
CA LEU A 163 -2.41 22.24 -23.20
C LEU A 163 -2.70 20.74 -22.91
N ASP A 164 -3.68 20.45 -22.07
CA ASP A 164 -4.13 19.08 -21.76
C ASP A 164 -4.97 18.43 -22.87
N ASP A 165 -5.52 19.22 -23.80
CA ASP A 165 -6.24 18.69 -24.98
C ASP A 165 -5.25 18.25 -26.07
N VAL A 166 -4.07 18.88 -26.16
CA VAL A 166 -3.11 18.67 -27.25
C VAL A 166 -1.87 17.88 -26.83
N PHE A 167 -1.52 17.83 -25.55
CA PHE A 167 -0.40 17.07 -25.02
C PHE A 167 -0.87 15.97 -24.04
N SER A 168 -0.35 14.77 -24.21
CA SER A 168 -0.59 13.67 -23.28
C SER A 168 0.02 13.89 -21.89
N ASP A 169 1.06 14.71 -21.78
CA ASP A 169 1.66 15.16 -20.52
C ASP A 169 1.88 16.67 -20.59
N VAL A 170 1.07 17.42 -19.86
CA VAL A 170 1.12 18.89 -19.76
C VAL A 170 2.44 19.37 -19.14
N PHE A 171 3.14 18.53 -18.41
CA PHE A 171 4.42 18.82 -17.77
C PHE A 171 5.60 18.21 -18.54
N GLY A 172 5.35 17.66 -19.74
CA GLY A 172 6.36 17.15 -20.65
C GLY A 172 7.15 18.28 -21.32
N LYS A 173 8.27 17.93 -21.98
CA LYS A 173 9.25 18.89 -22.54
C LYS A 173 8.62 20.01 -23.37
N SER A 174 7.83 19.67 -24.39
CA SER A 174 7.23 20.66 -25.29
C SER A 174 6.24 21.57 -24.58
N SER A 175 5.29 20.99 -23.84
CA SER A 175 4.30 21.76 -23.09
C SER A 175 4.95 22.64 -22.03
N ARG A 176 6.01 22.17 -21.36
CA ARG A 176 6.75 22.95 -20.37
C ARG A 176 7.46 24.14 -21.04
N SER A 177 8.13 23.95 -22.20
CA SER A 177 8.76 25.00 -22.93
C SER A 177 7.77 26.09 -23.40
N ILE A 178 6.60 25.66 -23.90
CA ILE A 178 5.50 26.58 -24.29
C ILE A 178 4.99 27.34 -23.04
N THR A 179 4.79 26.66 -21.91
CA THR A 179 4.35 27.32 -20.67
C THR A 179 5.37 28.32 -20.16
N GLU A 180 6.66 28.05 -20.25
CA GLU A 180 7.72 28.99 -19.91
C GLU A 180 7.69 30.22 -20.81
N GLN A 181 7.48 30.07 -22.14
CA GLN A 181 7.33 31.16 -23.07
C GLN A 181 6.13 32.04 -22.72
N ILE A 182 4.97 31.44 -22.41
CA ILE A 182 3.77 32.18 -21.96
C ILE A 182 4.06 32.97 -20.68
N LEU A 183 4.82 32.43 -19.74
CA LEU A 183 5.15 33.08 -18.48
C LEU A 183 6.21 34.19 -18.61
N GLN A 184 7.08 34.11 -19.62
CA GLN A 184 8.07 35.17 -19.94
C GLN A 184 7.43 36.35 -20.67
N HIS A 185 6.44 36.09 -21.54
CA HIS A 185 5.76 37.05 -22.39
C HIS A 185 4.23 36.97 -22.26
N PRO A 186 3.66 37.32 -21.07
CA PRO A 186 2.23 37.21 -20.84
C PRO A 186 1.40 38.08 -21.80
N GLY A 187 0.48 37.44 -22.53
CA GLY A 187 -0.41 38.11 -23.47
C GLY A 187 0.18 38.35 -24.86
N GLU A 188 1.45 38.02 -25.10
CA GLU A 188 2.05 38.10 -26.44
C GLU A 188 1.74 36.83 -27.25
N LYS A 189 1.43 37.02 -28.54
CA LYS A 189 1.27 35.90 -29.46
C LYS A 189 2.63 35.49 -30.02
N PHE A 190 2.93 34.20 -30.02
CA PHE A 190 4.18 33.64 -30.53
C PHE A 190 3.92 32.35 -31.33
N ASP A 191 4.87 32.02 -32.20
CA ASP A 191 4.85 30.71 -32.90
C ASP A 191 5.28 29.59 -31.96
N VAL A 192 4.46 28.58 -31.85
CA VAL A 192 4.74 27.38 -30.98
C VAL A 192 5.70 26.41 -31.63
N SER A 193 5.91 26.46 -32.94
CA SER A 193 6.67 25.47 -33.71
C SER A 193 8.09 25.21 -33.15
N PRO A 194 8.87 26.23 -32.70
CA PRO A 194 10.21 25.99 -32.16
C PRO A 194 10.24 25.23 -30.84
N PHE A 195 9.13 25.19 -30.10
CA PHE A 195 9.02 24.57 -28.76
C PHE A 195 8.48 23.15 -28.81
N VAL A 196 8.01 22.69 -29.97
CA VAL A 196 7.39 21.38 -30.13
C VAL A 196 8.41 20.31 -30.57
N ASP A 197 8.55 19.24 -29.79
CA ASP A 197 9.44 18.11 -30.12
C ASP A 197 8.91 17.38 -31.37
N SER A 198 9.80 16.99 -32.29
CA SER A 198 9.48 16.30 -33.56
C SER A 198 8.69 14.99 -33.38
N ARG A 199 8.69 14.39 -32.20
CA ARG A 199 7.90 13.20 -31.85
C ARG A 199 6.46 13.51 -31.49
N CYS A 200 6.08 14.77 -31.38
CA CYS A 200 4.70 15.17 -31.14
C CYS A 200 3.85 14.82 -32.35
N LYS A 201 2.70 14.16 -32.12
CA LYS A 201 1.79 13.73 -33.18
C LYS A 201 0.66 14.73 -33.44
N THR A 202 0.45 15.66 -32.51
CA THR A 202 -0.58 16.68 -32.64
C THR A 202 -0.14 17.73 -33.66
N PRO A 203 -1.01 18.13 -34.60
CA PRO A 203 -0.69 19.18 -35.57
C PRO A 203 -0.34 20.50 -34.89
N ILE A 204 0.60 21.27 -35.51
CA ILE A 204 1.09 22.54 -34.96
C ILE A 204 -0.06 23.55 -34.84
N GLU A 205 -0.97 23.56 -35.79
CA GLU A 205 -2.14 24.45 -35.84
C GLU A 205 -3.06 24.21 -34.62
N GLU A 206 -3.25 22.95 -34.20
CA GLU A 206 -4.04 22.62 -33.01
C GLU A 206 -3.34 23.06 -31.73
N ILE A 207 -2.00 22.91 -31.66
CA ILE A 207 -1.20 23.37 -30.53
C ILE A 207 -1.22 24.90 -30.47
N GLN A 208 -1.13 25.58 -31.62
CA GLN A 208 -1.22 27.04 -31.72
C GLN A 208 -2.59 27.55 -31.23
N ALA A 209 -3.67 26.87 -31.60
CA ALA A 209 -5.01 27.21 -31.12
C ALA A 209 -5.17 26.97 -29.60
N ALA A 210 -4.51 25.94 -29.04
CA ALA A 210 -4.57 25.61 -27.60
C ALA A 210 -3.88 26.70 -26.73
N VAL A 211 -3.00 27.53 -27.28
CA VAL A 211 -2.30 28.62 -26.57
C VAL A 211 -2.91 29.98 -26.81
N ASP A 212 -4.03 30.09 -27.54
CA ASP A 212 -4.70 31.38 -27.82
C ASP A 212 -5.52 31.91 -26.63
N GLY A 213 -5.14 31.50 -25.42
CA GLY A 213 -5.66 32.01 -24.14
C GLY A 213 -4.89 33.22 -23.64
N ASN A 214 -5.38 33.80 -22.55
CA ASN A 214 -4.72 34.93 -21.91
C ASN A 214 -4.53 34.65 -20.41
N ILE A 215 -3.27 34.66 -19.98
CA ILE A 215 -2.94 34.47 -18.56
C ILE A 215 -2.89 35.82 -17.84
N SER A 216 -3.69 35.97 -16.80
CA SER A 216 -3.64 37.14 -15.93
C SER A 216 -2.37 37.15 -15.05
N LYS A 217 -1.98 38.31 -14.53
CA LYS A 217 -0.76 38.42 -13.70
C LYS A 217 -0.78 37.51 -12.48
N GLU A 218 -1.90 37.44 -11.79
CA GLU A 218 -2.04 36.55 -10.58
C GLU A 218 -1.99 35.08 -10.95
N GLN A 219 -2.53 34.66 -12.11
CA GLN A 219 -2.43 33.27 -12.55
C GLN A 219 -1.01 32.94 -13.02
N ALA A 220 -0.31 33.86 -13.67
CA ALA A 220 1.08 33.71 -14.05
C ALA A 220 1.99 33.49 -12.81
N VAL A 221 1.82 34.34 -11.79
CA VAL A 221 2.56 34.18 -10.52
C VAL A 221 2.29 32.82 -9.88
N LYS A 222 1.01 32.42 -9.77
CA LYS A 222 0.63 31.11 -9.20
C LYS A 222 1.21 29.94 -10.01
N LEU A 223 1.13 30.01 -11.34
CA LEU A 223 1.64 28.97 -12.22
C LEU A 223 3.16 28.84 -12.07
N ARG A 224 3.89 29.97 -12.05
CA ARG A 224 5.34 29.98 -11.81
C ARG A 224 5.68 29.28 -10.50
N GLN A 225 5.05 29.68 -9.40
CA GLN A 225 5.30 29.06 -8.09
C GLN A 225 4.98 27.54 -8.08
N CYS A 226 3.92 27.11 -8.74
CA CYS A 226 3.61 25.68 -8.86
C CYS A 226 4.70 24.93 -9.64
N LEU A 227 5.23 25.51 -10.73
CA LEU A 227 6.26 24.90 -11.55
C LEU A 227 7.60 24.81 -10.82
N ASP A 228 8.01 25.89 -10.14
CA ASP A 228 9.24 25.94 -9.35
C ASP A 228 9.18 24.92 -8.20
N HIS A 229 8.04 24.83 -7.51
CA HIS A 229 7.85 23.86 -6.44
C HIS A 229 7.82 22.40 -6.95
N ILE A 230 7.30 22.14 -8.16
CA ILE A 230 7.40 20.81 -8.79
C ILE A 230 8.86 20.43 -9.00
N ASP A 231 9.68 21.36 -9.54
CA ASP A 231 11.09 21.11 -9.84
C ASP A 231 11.91 20.88 -8.55
N GLU A 232 11.65 21.66 -7.50
CA GLU A 232 12.25 21.48 -6.17
C GLU A 232 11.88 20.13 -5.54
N LEU A 233 10.60 19.77 -5.57
CA LEU A 233 10.14 18.49 -5.07
C LEU A 233 10.71 17.30 -5.84
N GLN A 234 10.93 17.43 -7.16
CA GLN A 234 11.60 16.41 -7.97
C GLN A 234 13.06 16.21 -7.53
N LYS A 235 13.77 17.32 -7.25
CA LYS A 235 15.13 17.25 -6.69
C LYS A 235 15.16 16.54 -5.36
N HIS A 236 14.27 16.91 -4.43
CA HIS A 236 14.15 16.24 -3.12
C HIS A 236 13.83 14.74 -3.28
N ILE A 237 12.97 14.36 -4.22
CA ILE A 237 12.69 12.94 -4.51
C ILE A 237 13.96 12.22 -4.95
N SER A 238 14.75 12.83 -5.84
CA SER A 238 16.01 12.24 -6.33
C SER A 238 17.01 12.01 -5.18
N GLU A 239 17.16 12.98 -4.29
CA GLU A 239 18.02 12.88 -3.11
C GLU A 239 17.56 11.75 -2.17
N VAL A 240 16.27 11.68 -1.88
CA VAL A 240 15.69 10.63 -1.03
C VAL A 240 15.81 9.25 -1.69
N GLU A 241 15.67 9.15 -3.03
CA GLU A 241 15.85 7.89 -3.76
C GLU A 241 17.28 7.36 -3.67
N GLN A 242 18.29 8.24 -3.71
CA GLN A 242 19.69 7.83 -3.52
C GLN A 242 19.90 7.21 -2.12
N GLU A 243 19.36 7.84 -1.08
CA GLU A 243 19.43 7.27 0.28
C GLU A 243 18.66 5.95 0.38
N ILE A 244 17.47 5.86 -0.20
CA ILE A 244 16.68 4.61 -0.23
C ILE A 244 17.47 3.48 -0.89
N LEU A 245 18.16 3.74 -2.00
CA LEU A 245 18.98 2.75 -2.68
C LEU A 245 20.10 2.29 -1.77
N ARG A 246 20.84 3.21 -1.14
CA ARG A 246 21.93 2.90 -0.20
C ARG A 246 21.43 2.05 0.98
N PHE A 247 20.29 2.40 1.59
CA PHE A 247 19.72 1.62 2.69
C PHE A 247 19.20 0.24 2.26
N SER A 248 18.91 0.07 0.98
CA SER A 248 18.36 -1.18 0.44
C SER A 248 19.42 -2.20 0.00
N ASP A 249 20.70 -1.80 -0.15
CA ASP A 249 21.79 -2.65 -0.68
C ASP A 249 21.94 -3.97 0.09
N LYS A 250 21.82 -3.94 1.41
CA LYS A 250 21.90 -5.14 2.26
C LYS A 250 20.77 -6.16 2.02
N TYR A 251 19.73 -5.78 1.29
CA TYR A 251 18.60 -6.64 0.94
C TYR A 251 18.62 -7.07 -0.53
N GLU A 252 19.74 -6.92 -1.23
CA GLU A 252 19.86 -7.17 -2.66
C GLU A 252 19.32 -8.56 -3.06
N ALA A 253 19.64 -9.59 -2.28
CA ALA A 253 19.15 -10.95 -2.56
C ALA A 253 17.61 -11.03 -2.57
N ALA A 254 16.93 -10.45 -1.58
CA ALA A 254 15.48 -10.41 -1.51
C ALA A 254 14.88 -9.52 -2.61
N LEU A 255 15.51 -8.40 -2.92
CA LEU A 255 15.10 -7.50 -4.00
C LEU A 255 15.22 -8.17 -5.37
N ASN A 256 16.30 -8.91 -5.63
CA ASN A 256 16.48 -9.66 -6.86
C ASN A 256 15.40 -10.73 -7.02
N LEU A 257 15.00 -11.42 -5.96
CA LEU A 257 13.86 -12.34 -5.99
C LEU A 257 12.55 -11.60 -6.31
N ILE A 258 12.24 -10.48 -5.65
CA ILE A 258 11.02 -9.70 -5.91
C ILE A 258 11.00 -9.21 -7.37
N ARG A 259 12.13 -8.80 -7.93
CA ARG A 259 12.25 -8.35 -9.34
C ARG A 259 11.99 -9.44 -10.36
N THR A 260 12.04 -10.72 -9.99
CA THR A 260 11.62 -11.81 -10.88
C THR A 260 10.11 -11.86 -11.07
N VAL A 261 9.32 -11.29 -10.15
CA VAL A 261 7.86 -11.21 -10.30
C VAL A 261 7.53 -10.18 -11.39
N PRO A 262 6.67 -10.54 -12.36
CA PRO A 262 6.30 -9.63 -13.45
C PRO A 262 5.82 -8.26 -12.93
N GLY A 263 6.36 -7.19 -13.56
CA GLY A 263 6.03 -5.80 -13.25
C GLY A 263 6.92 -5.15 -12.18
N PHE A 264 7.87 -5.89 -11.59
CA PHE A 264 8.88 -5.35 -10.66
C PHE A 264 10.26 -5.22 -11.31
N ASP A 265 10.42 -5.71 -12.53
CA ASP A 265 11.67 -5.77 -13.28
C ASP A 265 12.19 -4.39 -13.74
N LYS A 266 11.30 -3.44 -14.02
CA LYS A 266 11.65 -2.17 -14.67
C LYS A 266 12.17 -1.09 -13.73
N ASN A 267 11.64 -1.02 -12.52
CA ASN A 267 11.96 0.04 -11.57
C ASN A 267 12.31 -0.56 -10.21
N PRO A 268 13.56 -0.43 -9.74
CA PRO A 268 13.99 -0.97 -8.46
C PRO A 268 13.17 -0.43 -7.28
N MET A 269 12.72 0.84 -7.37
CA MET A 269 11.93 1.47 -6.32
C MET A 269 10.62 0.73 -6.01
N THR A 270 10.01 0.05 -7.00
CA THR A 270 8.79 -0.74 -6.75
C THR A 270 9.05 -1.98 -5.90
N ALA A 271 10.17 -2.66 -6.13
CA ALA A 271 10.58 -3.81 -5.32
C ALA A 271 10.97 -3.37 -3.89
N ILE A 272 11.73 -2.28 -3.77
CA ILE A 272 12.11 -1.69 -2.48
C ILE A 272 10.88 -1.26 -1.68
N GLN A 273 9.89 -0.66 -2.33
CA GLN A 273 8.65 -0.25 -1.67
C GLN A 273 7.89 -1.46 -1.10
N VAL A 274 7.86 -2.58 -1.81
CA VAL A 274 7.27 -3.82 -1.29
C VAL A 274 8.06 -4.33 -0.11
N LEU A 275 9.37 -4.48 -0.26
CA LEU A 275 10.26 -4.98 0.80
C LEU A 275 10.18 -4.14 2.07
N SER A 276 10.19 -2.81 1.95
CA SER A 276 10.10 -1.90 3.09
C SER A 276 8.81 -2.07 3.91
N GLU A 277 7.72 -2.51 3.28
CA GLU A 277 6.44 -2.72 3.97
C GLU A 277 6.31 -4.13 4.59
N ILE A 278 6.84 -5.17 3.96
CA ILE A 278 6.67 -6.56 4.45
C ILE A 278 7.90 -7.10 5.18
N GLY A 279 9.08 -6.50 4.97
CA GLY A 279 10.35 -7.07 5.41
C GLY A 279 10.83 -8.21 4.51
N GLY A 280 12.00 -8.73 4.80
CA GLY A 280 12.57 -9.90 4.08
C GLY A 280 12.17 -11.24 4.69
N ASP A 281 11.79 -11.25 5.96
CA ASP A 281 11.43 -12.46 6.71
C ASP A 281 9.93 -12.77 6.61
N MET A 282 9.61 -13.85 5.92
CA MET A 282 8.21 -14.30 5.76
C MET A 282 7.71 -15.18 6.90
N SER A 283 8.53 -15.57 7.87
CA SER A 283 8.09 -16.33 9.05
C SER A 283 7.01 -15.62 9.85
N VAL A 284 7.00 -14.28 9.79
CA VAL A 284 5.98 -13.40 10.39
C VAL A 284 4.58 -13.62 9.79
N PHE A 285 4.51 -14.08 8.56
CA PHE A 285 3.27 -14.39 7.87
C PHE A 285 3.15 -15.90 7.61
N PRO A 286 2.55 -16.68 8.52
CA PRO A 286 2.51 -18.14 8.44
C PRO A 286 2.01 -18.71 7.11
N THR A 287 1.22 -17.94 6.37
CA THR A 287 0.77 -18.30 5.01
C THR A 287 0.62 -17.05 4.14
N ALA A 288 0.65 -17.20 2.83
CA ALA A 288 0.34 -16.14 1.87
C ALA A 288 -1.01 -15.46 2.16
N LYS A 289 -1.99 -16.20 2.71
CA LYS A 289 -3.30 -15.63 3.09
C LYS A 289 -3.18 -14.61 4.22
N HIS A 290 -2.26 -14.80 5.17
CA HIS A 290 -1.99 -13.85 6.26
C HIS A 290 -1.40 -12.56 5.70
N LEU A 291 -0.40 -12.63 4.81
CA LEU A 291 0.16 -11.46 4.13
C LEU A 291 -0.92 -10.69 3.35
N VAL A 292 -1.71 -11.40 2.53
CA VAL A 292 -2.80 -10.78 1.73
C VAL A 292 -3.85 -10.11 2.61
N SER A 293 -4.18 -10.69 3.76
CA SER A 293 -5.10 -10.13 4.75
C SER A 293 -4.52 -8.91 5.44
N TRP A 294 -3.24 -8.97 5.81
CA TRP A 294 -2.53 -7.86 6.45
C TRP A 294 -2.44 -6.64 5.53
N VAL A 295 -2.12 -6.83 4.25
CA VAL A 295 -2.12 -5.76 3.23
C VAL A 295 -3.53 -5.19 2.99
N GLY A 296 -4.58 -5.92 3.39
CA GLY A 296 -5.95 -5.50 3.20
C GLY A 296 -6.49 -5.75 1.79
N CYS A 297 -5.96 -6.75 1.09
CA CYS A 297 -6.47 -7.19 -0.21
C CYS A 297 -7.54 -8.29 -0.10
N CYS A 298 -8.04 -8.57 1.10
CA CYS A 298 -9.16 -9.47 1.35
C CYS A 298 -10.43 -8.68 1.70
N PRO A 299 -11.62 -9.15 1.30
CA PRO A 299 -12.87 -8.62 1.82
C PRO A 299 -12.97 -8.90 3.33
N ARG A 300 -13.55 -7.97 4.08
CA ARG A 300 -13.70 -8.11 5.54
C ARG A 300 -14.65 -9.23 5.95
N ASN A 301 -15.58 -9.62 5.06
CA ASN A 301 -16.64 -10.60 5.33
C ASN A 301 -17.38 -10.33 6.65
N ASP A 302 -17.73 -9.07 6.87
CA ASP A 302 -18.45 -8.64 8.06
C ASP A 302 -19.87 -9.18 7.98
N LYS A 303 -20.12 -10.27 8.71
CA LYS A 303 -21.41 -10.94 8.78
C LYS A 303 -21.89 -10.91 10.22
N SER A 304 -23.16 -10.63 10.39
CA SER A 304 -23.84 -10.77 11.67
C SER A 304 -25.09 -11.59 11.39
N ASP A 305 -25.14 -12.80 11.92
CA ASP A 305 -26.14 -13.80 11.61
C ASP A 305 -26.20 -14.04 10.07
N ARG A 306 -27.35 -14.04 9.44
CA ARG A 306 -27.51 -14.20 7.99
C ARG A 306 -27.26 -12.94 7.18
N LYS A 307 -27.04 -11.75 7.82
CA LYS A 307 -26.85 -10.47 7.13
C LYS A 307 -25.36 -10.18 6.87
N ILE A 308 -25.00 -9.96 5.59
CA ILE A 308 -23.69 -9.50 5.19
C ILE A 308 -23.64 -7.96 5.34
N LYS A 309 -22.92 -7.45 6.35
CA LYS A 309 -22.78 -5.99 6.60
C LYS A 309 -21.87 -5.33 5.57
N SER A 310 -20.75 -5.95 5.21
CA SER A 310 -19.82 -5.42 4.22
C SER A 310 -18.93 -6.48 3.60
N THR A 311 -18.75 -6.40 2.27
CA THR A 311 -17.76 -7.17 1.50
C THR A 311 -16.59 -6.30 1.05
N ARG A 312 -16.50 -5.03 1.54
CA ARG A 312 -15.42 -4.11 1.18
C ARG A 312 -14.08 -4.59 1.74
N ILE A 313 -13.01 -4.31 1.02
CA ILE A 313 -11.64 -4.52 1.52
C ILE A 313 -11.32 -3.53 2.65
N SER A 314 -10.34 -3.86 3.49
CA SER A 314 -9.92 -2.98 4.58
C SER A 314 -9.17 -1.74 4.06
N CYS A 315 -9.09 -0.69 4.89
CA CYS A 315 -8.27 0.51 4.60
C CYS A 315 -6.77 0.28 4.87
N ALA A 316 -6.36 -0.92 5.34
CA ALA A 316 -4.94 -1.25 5.56
C ALA A 316 -4.13 -1.15 4.27
N GLY A 317 -2.80 -1.03 4.40
CA GLY A 317 -1.87 -1.00 3.27
C GLY A 317 -1.97 0.27 2.41
N SER A 318 -2.17 1.44 3.02
CA SER A 318 -2.31 2.72 2.32
C SER A 318 -1.10 3.09 1.45
N TYR A 319 0.09 2.67 1.84
CA TYR A 319 1.32 2.88 1.06
C TYR A 319 1.66 1.72 0.12
N PHE A 320 1.13 0.52 0.40
CA PHE A 320 1.44 -0.69 -0.35
C PHE A 320 0.43 -1.00 -1.46
N LYS A 321 -0.88 -0.88 -1.16
CA LYS A 321 -1.92 -1.16 -2.17
C LYS A 321 -1.83 -0.34 -3.45
N PRO A 322 -1.52 0.98 -3.43
CA PRO A 322 -1.39 1.76 -4.66
C PRO A 322 -0.38 1.17 -5.64
N VAL A 323 0.79 0.75 -5.16
CA VAL A 323 1.83 0.11 -5.98
C VAL A 323 1.34 -1.20 -6.59
N LEU A 324 0.72 -2.05 -5.78
CA LEU A 324 0.16 -3.32 -6.28
C LEU A 324 -0.92 -3.10 -7.34
N VAL A 325 -1.77 -2.09 -7.16
CA VAL A 325 -2.81 -1.72 -8.12
C VAL A 325 -2.19 -1.20 -9.41
N GLN A 326 -1.14 -0.37 -9.33
CA GLN A 326 -0.41 0.14 -10.48
C GLN A 326 0.22 -1.01 -11.28
N ILE A 327 0.93 -1.92 -10.61
CA ILE A 327 1.53 -3.10 -11.24
C ILE A 327 0.44 -4.00 -11.84
N ALA A 328 -0.65 -4.27 -11.10
CA ALA A 328 -1.74 -5.08 -11.61
C ALA A 328 -2.37 -4.47 -12.88
N ASN A 329 -2.54 -3.14 -12.94
CA ASN A 329 -3.04 -2.44 -14.13
C ASN A 329 -2.07 -2.52 -15.31
N ALA A 330 -0.75 -2.50 -15.07
CA ALA A 330 0.24 -2.71 -16.12
C ALA A 330 0.20 -4.15 -16.64
N LEU A 331 0.16 -5.13 -15.75
CA LEU A 331 0.18 -6.56 -16.10
C LEU A 331 -1.05 -7.01 -16.90
N ILE A 332 -2.24 -6.48 -16.63
CA ILE A 332 -3.44 -6.83 -17.40
C ILE A 332 -3.41 -6.34 -18.85
N LYS A 333 -2.53 -5.38 -19.16
CA LYS A 333 -2.29 -4.86 -20.53
C LYS A 333 -1.13 -5.61 -21.20
N SER A 334 -0.32 -6.36 -20.46
CA SER A 334 0.84 -7.07 -20.98
C SER A 334 0.42 -8.28 -21.83
N LYS A 335 1.03 -8.41 -23.02
CA LYS A 335 0.89 -9.61 -23.88
C LYS A 335 1.76 -10.77 -23.40
N LYS A 336 2.85 -10.49 -22.67
CA LYS A 336 3.80 -11.50 -22.17
C LYS A 336 3.24 -12.32 -21.01
N HIS A 337 2.48 -11.67 -20.11
CA HIS A 337 1.99 -12.26 -18.85
C HIS A 337 0.49 -12.55 -18.93
N PHE A 338 0.13 -13.48 -19.83
CA PHE A 338 -1.27 -13.81 -20.11
C PHE A 338 -2.00 -14.46 -18.92
N GLU A 339 -1.27 -15.05 -17.96
CA GLU A 339 -1.83 -15.60 -16.71
C GLU A 339 -2.56 -14.54 -15.89
N PHE A 340 -2.04 -13.31 -15.83
CA PHE A 340 -2.70 -12.19 -15.18
C PHE A 340 -3.90 -11.71 -16.00
N THR A 341 -3.76 -11.59 -17.31
CA THR A 341 -4.82 -11.08 -18.21
C THR A 341 -6.02 -12.03 -18.28
N THR A 342 -5.78 -13.34 -18.41
CA THR A 342 -6.85 -14.35 -18.52
C THR A 342 -7.73 -14.38 -17.28
N ARG A 343 -7.10 -14.46 -16.10
CA ARG A 343 -7.85 -14.45 -14.84
C ARG A 343 -8.53 -13.10 -14.59
N TYR A 344 -7.93 -11.98 -15.00
CA TYR A 344 -8.56 -10.66 -14.91
C TYR A 344 -9.84 -10.62 -15.75
N LYS A 345 -9.80 -10.98 -17.04
CA LYS A 345 -10.97 -10.99 -17.94
C LYS A 345 -12.10 -11.81 -17.35
N ARG A 346 -11.82 -13.02 -16.87
CA ARG A 346 -12.80 -13.93 -16.24
C ARG A 346 -13.51 -13.31 -15.03
N ILE A 347 -12.79 -12.58 -14.18
CA ILE A 347 -13.37 -11.96 -12.98
C ILE A 347 -14.09 -10.66 -13.36
N LYS A 348 -13.51 -9.85 -14.26
CA LYS A 348 -14.09 -8.57 -14.72
C LYS A 348 -15.50 -8.75 -15.23
N THR A 349 -15.74 -9.74 -16.09
CA THR A 349 -17.06 -10.02 -16.68
C THR A 349 -18.14 -10.26 -15.62
N ARG A 350 -17.80 -10.93 -14.48
CA ARG A 350 -18.79 -11.29 -13.45
C ARG A 350 -18.86 -10.29 -12.29
N ARG A 351 -17.78 -9.60 -11.96
CA ARG A 351 -17.62 -8.84 -10.70
C ARG A 351 -17.13 -7.40 -10.89
N GLY A 352 -16.83 -6.99 -12.13
CA GLY A 352 -16.36 -5.66 -12.50
C GLY A 352 -14.87 -5.45 -12.28
N HIS A 353 -14.37 -4.31 -12.80
CA HIS A 353 -12.94 -3.96 -12.87
C HIS A 353 -12.27 -3.91 -11.49
N LYS A 354 -12.81 -3.15 -10.53
CA LYS A 354 -12.20 -2.93 -9.20
C LYS A 354 -11.94 -4.24 -8.46
N LYS A 355 -12.91 -5.18 -8.47
CA LYS A 355 -12.74 -6.48 -7.82
C LYS A 355 -11.75 -7.37 -8.55
N ALA A 356 -11.69 -7.30 -9.89
CA ALA A 356 -10.73 -8.03 -10.70
C ALA A 356 -9.29 -7.57 -10.45
N ILE A 357 -9.04 -6.27 -10.31
CA ILE A 357 -7.71 -5.72 -9.98
C ILE A 357 -7.26 -6.18 -8.59
N ILE A 358 -8.11 -6.08 -7.56
CA ILE A 358 -7.75 -6.57 -6.21
C ILE A 358 -7.43 -8.07 -6.22
N ALA A 359 -8.13 -8.86 -7.03
CA ALA A 359 -7.79 -10.27 -7.20
C ALA A 359 -6.42 -10.48 -7.88
N ARG A 360 -5.95 -9.53 -8.73
CA ARG A 360 -4.57 -9.56 -9.27
C ARG A 360 -3.55 -9.16 -8.21
N CYS A 361 -3.84 -8.13 -7.42
CA CYS A 361 -2.99 -7.76 -6.28
C CYS A 361 -2.77 -8.96 -5.33
N ARG A 362 -3.82 -9.75 -5.06
CA ARG A 362 -3.69 -10.99 -4.27
C ARG A 362 -2.76 -12.01 -4.92
N MET A 363 -2.84 -12.20 -6.23
CA MET A 363 -1.98 -13.10 -6.97
C MET A 363 -0.51 -12.67 -6.88
N ILE A 364 -0.24 -11.38 -7.06
CA ILE A 364 1.10 -10.80 -6.92
C ILE A 364 1.64 -11.03 -5.49
N LEU A 365 0.84 -10.72 -4.46
CA LEU A 365 1.24 -10.93 -3.07
C LEU A 365 1.50 -12.40 -2.74
N THR A 366 0.71 -13.31 -3.28
CA THR A 366 0.93 -14.76 -3.11
C THR A 366 2.26 -15.17 -3.74
N ALA A 367 2.57 -14.68 -4.95
CA ALA A 367 3.84 -14.94 -5.60
C ALA A 367 5.01 -14.39 -4.76
N ILE A 368 4.92 -13.14 -4.29
CA ILE A 368 5.96 -12.52 -3.44
C ILE A 368 6.18 -13.34 -2.16
N TRP A 369 5.12 -13.81 -1.51
CA TRP A 369 5.23 -14.64 -0.32
C TRP A 369 6.01 -15.94 -0.61
N HIS A 370 5.66 -16.64 -1.70
CA HIS A 370 6.34 -17.90 -2.07
C HIS A 370 7.81 -17.67 -2.43
N ILE A 371 8.13 -16.71 -3.28
CA ILE A 371 9.53 -16.47 -3.68
C ILE A 371 10.44 -16.10 -2.51
N LEU A 372 9.92 -15.36 -1.54
CA LEU A 372 10.68 -14.97 -0.33
C LEU A 372 10.72 -16.09 0.72
N THR A 373 9.73 -17.00 0.74
CA THR A 373 9.72 -18.17 1.65
C THR A 373 10.60 -19.28 1.11
N ASP A 374 10.46 -19.58 -0.19
CA ASP A 374 11.14 -20.72 -0.84
C ASP A 374 12.52 -20.33 -1.37
N LEU A 375 12.87 -19.05 -1.34
CA LEU A 375 14.09 -18.43 -1.89
C LEU A 375 14.33 -18.84 -3.37
N LYS A 376 13.27 -18.94 -4.15
CA LYS A 376 13.27 -19.30 -5.56
C LYS A 376 12.67 -18.20 -6.43
N PRO A 377 13.22 -17.96 -7.63
CA PRO A 377 12.67 -16.97 -8.55
C PRO A 377 11.24 -17.35 -8.99
N TYR A 378 10.48 -16.33 -9.40
CA TYR A 378 9.13 -16.54 -9.93
C TYR A 378 9.17 -17.30 -11.24
N THR A 379 8.33 -18.33 -11.38
CA THR A 379 8.05 -19.04 -12.63
C THR A 379 6.55 -19.06 -12.93
N SER A 380 6.20 -19.09 -14.21
CA SER A 380 4.80 -19.21 -14.65
C SER A 380 4.40 -20.65 -15.00
N ASP A 381 5.31 -21.61 -14.85
CA ASP A 381 5.19 -22.97 -15.38
C ASP A 381 3.98 -23.71 -14.78
N GLY A 382 3.78 -23.65 -13.47
CA GLY A 382 2.62 -24.26 -12.82
C GLY A 382 1.27 -23.71 -13.29
N PHE A 383 1.25 -22.49 -13.88
CA PHE A 383 0.03 -21.96 -14.50
C PHE A 383 -0.21 -22.55 -15.89
N LEU A 384 0.85 -22.82 -16.64
CA LEU A 384 0.78 -23.46 -17.97
C LEU A 384 0.27 -24.90 -17.86
N GLU A 385 0.80 -25.65 -16.90
CA GLU A 385 0.40 -27.04 -16.62
C GLU A 385 -1.05 -27.16 -16.13
N SER A 386 -1.52 -26.18 -15.38
CA SER A 386 -2.90 -26.15 -14.85
C SER A 386 -3.95 -25.61 -15.84
N ARG A 387 -3.57 -25.33 -17.09
CA ARG A 387 -4.57 -24.93 -18.11
C ARG A 387 -5.55 -26.08 -18.32
N PRO A 388 -6.84 -25.90 -18.00
CA PRO A 388 -7.81 -26.86 -18.47
C PRO A 388 -7.74 -26.85 -20.00
N VAL A 389 -7.45 -27.99 -20.57
CA VAL A 389 -7.62 -28.23 -22.03
C VAL A 389 -9.00 -27.66 -22.36
N LYS A 390 -9.08 -26.73 -23.33
CA LYS A 390 -10.36 -26.25 -23.80
C LYS A 390 -11.14 -27.51 -24.20
N LYS A 391 -12.12 -27.89 -23.40
CA LYS A 391 -13.11 -28.86 -23.85
C LYS A 391 -13.68 -28.23 -25.10
N GLU A 392 -13.49 -28.87 -26.24
CA GLU A 392 -14.19 -28.50 -27.45
C GLU A 392 -15.66 -28.41 -27.09
N LYS A 393 -16.27 -27.28 -27.40
CA LYS A 393 -17.69 -27.14 -27.21
C LYS A 393 -18.33 -28.08 -28.22
N VAL A 394 -18.64 -29.28 -27.77
CA VAL A 394 -19.53 -30.17 -28.51
C VAL A 394 -20.85 -29.42 -28.58
N LEU A 395 -21.19 -28.93 -29.77
CA LEU A 395 -22.48 -28.31 -30.02
C LEU A 395 -23.56 -29.38 -29.78
N THR A 396 -24.56 -29.05 -28.97
CA THR A 396 -25.75 -29.91 -28.92
C THR A 396 -26.38 -29.96 -30.30
N THR A 397 -27.08 -31.05 -30.63
CA THR A 397 -27.72 -31.23 -31.93
C THR A 397 -28.57 -30.01 -32.30
N SER A 398 -29.32 -29.47 -31.37
CA SER A 398 -30.15 -28.29 -31.55
C SER A 398 -29.35 -27.00 -31.83
N GLN A 399 -28.15 -26.85 -31.22
CA GLN A 399 -27.27 -25.72 -31.51
C GLN A 399 -26.58 -25.84 -32.86
N ALA A 400 -26.22 -27.06 -33.28
CA ALA A 400 -25.68 -27.33 -34.60
C ALA A 400 -26.73 -27.07 -35.70
N LEU A 401 -27.96 -27.52 -35.50
CA LEU A 401 -29.10 -27.28 -36.42
C LEU A 401 -29.37 -25.78 -36.55
N ASN A 402 -29.41 -25.02 -35.46
CA ASN A 402 -29.60 -23.59 -35.50
C ASN A 402 -28.48 -22.85 -36.24
N LEU A 403 -27.23 -23.27 -36.04
CA LEU A 403 -26.06 -22.69 -36.73
C LEU A 403 -26.13 -22.95 -38.25
N LEU A 404 -26.56 -24.14 -38.67
CA LEU A 404 -26.74 -24.49 -40.07
C LEU A 404 -27.87 -23.68 -40.69
N ARG A 405 -29.00 -23.51 -40.00
CA ARG A 405 -30.12 -22.67 -40.45
C ARG A 405 -29.68 -21.19 -40.61
N GLN A 406 -28.94 -20.65 -39.66
CA GLN A 406 -28.41 -19.30 -39.76
C GLN A 406 -27.43 -19.08 -40.92
N ARG A 407 -26.75 -20.15 -41.38
CA ARG A 407 -25.86 -20.13 -42.56
C ARG A 407 -26.59 -20.44 -43.88
N GLY A 408 -27.93 -20.55 -43.88
CA GLY A 408 -28.72 -20.75 -45.07
C GLY A 408 -28.83 -22.19 -45.60
N TYR A 409 -28.40 -23.17 -44.76
CA TYR A 409 -28.58 -24.57 -45.14
C TYR A 409 -30.00 -25.05 -44.88
N LEU A 410 -30.62 -25.68 -45.89
CA LEU A 410 -31.90 -26.38 -45.76
C LEU A 410 -31.64 -27.74 -45.10
N ILE A 411 -32.20 -27.94 -43.91
CA ILE A 411 -32.10 -29.21 -43.18
C ILE A 411 -33.39 -29.97 -43.43
N LYS A 412 -33.27 -31.14 -44.05
CA LYS A 412 -34.40 -32.09 -44.15
C LYS A 412 -34.55 -32.77 -42.79
N ASP A 413 -35.72 -32.66 -42.21
CA ASP A 413 -36.04 -33.40 -40.99
C ASP A 413 -36.10 -34.88 -41.32
N GLU A 414 -35.15 -35.69 -40.83
CA GLU A 414 -35.25 -37.14 -40.81
C GLU A 414 -36.20 -37.54 -39.68
N PRO A 415 -37.07 -38.54 -39.95
CA PRO A 415 -37.96 -39.02 -38.89
C PRO A 415 -37.18 -39.62 -37.75
N SER A 416 -37.56 -39.26 -36.52
CA SER A 416 -36.99 -39.78 -35.29
C SER A 416 -37.01 -41.31 -35.29
N PRO A 417 -35.90 -42.00 -34.88
CA PRO A 417 -35.99 -43.42 -34.65
C PRO A 417 -36.93 -43.68 -33.49
N VAL A 418 -37.92 -44.48 -33.75
CA VAL A 418 -38.89 -44.98 -32.80
C VAL A 418 -38.23 -45.91 -31.82
N SER A 419 -38.46 -45.65 -30.51
CA SER A 419 -38.26 -46.44 -29.27
C SER A 419 -36.90 -47.08 -29.03
#